data_6929324380d803f04400451d069ba5de
#
_entry.id   6929324380d803f04400451d069ba5de
#
_cell.length_a   1.000
_cell.length_b   1.000
_cell.length_c   1.000
_cell.angle_alpha   90.00
_cell.angle_beta   90.00
_cell.angle_gamma   90.00
#
_symmetry.space_group_name_H-M   'P 1'
#
loop_
_entity.id
_entity.type
_entity.pdbx_description
1 polymer ?
#
loop_
_entity_poly.entity_id
_entity_poly.type
_entity_poly.pdbx_seq_one_letter_code
_entity_poly.pdbx_strand_id
1 'polypeptide(L)'
;MGLRPVVAILVPTIIVVLLTAGNDNLLHWFLIPCILNGTLSTYFIYDILKNGKLYQITSIPHFLFFHVLFLAPLLHVFWAFYYPYPNPPDYRDWLGLAATFNFMGYMIYIFVVHTVKHRNVIPIKFVTLINKNYFKFYYPIIIGLVGVVLLYTYFSSGGISGIIATSDSRIGAGPGSNPYAGSGILYMIAESFPIIFFVGVAILLRRRSQRKKMGWTPIIFALGIYFVLLMVDGGLKGSRSDVVWGLLWAGMIVNFTIKAINVRKVILFMGFIVLFMSVFYFYKHGGLSALMNVTNSQTRDSVFSRQTGGSANEENGNSMEFTLLHDFSRADIQALALYKISSTNYSLALGRSYVGGVLSIIPKSVSNDRFPTILKERTELLYGKGSYVQNGTFFCPWIFGMQGEAALNFGYVGFILSYLFYGLLIRYLKKTIDSIPPNDTRIYLVPFLINMSIMAYLGDSQLVVFFFVKFGLIPYVTIWMISQKIKFRKKAQLAAV
;
A
#
# COMPACT_ATOMS: atom_id res chain seq x y z
N MET A 1 34.21 -8.88 15.02
CA MET A 1 32.82 -8.95 14.47
C MET A 1 32.42 -7.54 14.02
N GLY A 2 31.86 -7.37 12.84
CA GLY A 2 31.37 -6.06 12.40
C GLY A 2 30.17 -5.61 13.25
N LEU A 3 29.95 -4.31 13.42
CA LEU A 3 28.83 -3.72 14.18
C LEU A 3 27.44 -4.18 13.68
N ARG A 4 27.33 -4.56 12.41
CA ARG A 4 26.07 -4.96 11.75
C ARG A 4 25.36 -6.16 12.41
N PRO A 5 26.00 -7.32 12.65
CA PRO A 5 25.31 -8.44 13.32
C PRO A 5 24.94 -8.12 14.77
N VAL A 6 25.77 -7.33 15.47
CA VAL A 6 25.49 -6.91 16.85
C VAL A 6 24.20 -6.06 16.90
N VAL A 7 24.07 -5.03 16.07
CA VAL A 7 22.89 -4.18 15.99
C VAL A 7 21.66 -4.99 15.56
N ALA A 8 21.83 -5.93 14.62
CA ALA A 8 20.77 -6.78 14.14
C ALA A 8 20.12 -7.64 15.22
N ILE A 9 20.91 -8.10 16.18
CA ILE A 9 20.43 -8.90 17.32
C ILE A 9 19.91 -8.00 18.45
N LEU A 10 20.67 -6.95 18.80
CA LEU A 10 20.34 -6.10 19.94
C LEU A 10 19.01 -5.35 19.79
N VAL A 11 18.73 -4.77 18.61
CA VAL A 11 17.52 -3.95 18.42
C VAL A 11 16.24 -4.75 18.63
N PRO A 12 15.99 -5.90 17.96
CA PRO A 12 14.82 -6.71 18.21
C PRO A 12 14.76 -7.23 19.66
N THR A 13 15.89 -7.65 20.23
CA THR A 13 15.93 -8.16 21.61
C THR A 13 15.55 -7.07 22.61
N ILE A 14 16.05 -5.85 22.47
CA ILE A 14 15.69 -4.73 23.34
C ILE A 14 14.19 -4.43 23.23
N ILE A 15 13.63 -4.40 22.02
CA ILE A 15 12.19 -4.17 21.80
C ILE A 15 11.37 -5.26 22.53
N VAL A 16 11.74 -6.52 22.37
CA VAL A 16 11.05 -7.65 23.04
C VAL A 16 11.15 -7.52 24.56
N VAL A 17 12.33 -7.25 25.12
CA VAL A 17 12.53 -7.08 26.56
C VAL A 17 11.68 -5.93 27.12
N LEU A 18 11.62 -4.79 26.40
CA LEU A 18 10.79 -3.66 26.84
C LEU A 18 9.30 -3.98 26.80
N LEU A 19 8.84 -4.72 25.80
CA LEU A 19 7.43 -5.11 25.70
C LEU A 19 7.07 -6.20 26.72
N THR A 20 7.93 -7.20 26.92
CA THR A 20 7.69 -8.27 27.91
C THR A 20 7.72 -7.76 29.34
N ALA A 21 8.52 -6.74 29.65
CA ALA A 21 8.50 -6.10 30.98
C ALA A 21 7.13 -5.46 31.33
N GLY A 22 6.31 -5.16 30.31
CA GLY A 22 4.97 -4.60 30.49
C GLY A 22 3.81 -5.60 30.34
N ASN A 23 4.09 -6.83 29.84
CA ASN A 23 3.03 -7.80 29.59
C ASN A 23 3.58 -9.25 29.49
N ASP A 24 3.31 -10.05 30.52
CA ASP A 24 3.74 -11.46 30.60
C ASP A 24 3.10 -12.36 29.52
N ASN A 25 1.96 -11.96 28.93
CA ASN A 25 1.31 -12.70 27.84
C ASN A 25 2.19 -12.82 26.60
N LEU A 26 3.23 -11.99 26.47
CA LEU A 26 4.22 -12.11 25.40
C LEU A 26 5.16 -13.30 25.59
N LEU A 27 5.35 -13.82 26.81
CA LEU A 27 6.23 -14.96 27.07
C LEU A 27 5.63 -16.26 26.53
N HIS A 28 5.77 -16.45 25.22
CA HIS A 28 5.21 -17.57 24.48
C HIS A 28 6.14 -17.94 23.30
N TRP A 29 6.07 -19.17 22.80
CA TRP A 29 6.95 -19.65 21.73
C TRP A 29 6.93 -18.80 20.45
N PHE A 30 5.82 -18.07 20.16
CA PHE A 30 5.70 -17.21 19.00
C PHE A 30 6.78 -16.10 18.94
N LEU A 31 7.38 -15.75 20.08
CA LEU A 31 8.48 -14.79 20.15
C LEU A 31 9.69 -15.23 19.33
N ILE A 32 9.98 -16.53 19.27
CA ILE A 32 11.17 -17.06 18.58
C ILE A 32 11.16 -16.69 17.10
N PRO A 33 10.15 -17.07 16.28
CA PRO A 33 10.12 -16.68 14.89
C PRO A 33 9.96 -15.17 14.68
N CYS A 34 9.30 -14.44 15.59
CA CYS A 34 9.25 -12.98 15.52
C CYS A 34 10.64 -12.36 15.68
N ILE A 35 11.44 -12.75 16.67
CA ILE A 35 12.81 -12.29 16.89
C ILE A 35 13.69 -12.61 15.68
N LEU A 36 13.56 -13.80 15.09
CA LEU A 36 14.30 -14.17 13.87
C LEU A 36 13.96 -13.24 12.70
N ASN A 37 12.67 -12.96 12.46
CA ASN A 37 12.23 -12.00 11.44
C ASN A 37 12.76 -10.58 11.73
N GLY A 38 12.69 -10.14 13.00
CA GLY A 38 13.22 -8.84 13.43
C GLY A 38 14.72 -8.70 13.24
N THR A 39 15.47 -9.73 13.62
CA THR A 39 16.94 -9.79 13.45
C THR A 39 17.32 -9.71 11.98
N LEU A 40 16.66 -10.50 11.15
CA LEU A 40 16.93 -10.55 9.72
C LEU A 40 16.62 -9.22 9.04
N SER A 41 15.46 -8.62 9.34
CA SER A 41 15.10 -7.31 8.77
C SER A 41 16.01 -6.20 9.26
N THR A 42 16.38 -6.16 10.55
CA THR A 42 17.30 -5.17 11.12
C THR A 42 18.69 -5.28 10.50
N TYR A 43 19.15 -6.49 10.20
CA TYR A 43 20.42 -6.72 9.52
C TYR A 43 20.48 -6.01 8.15
N PHE A 44 19.43 -6.10 7.36
CA PHE A 44 19.35 -5.42 6.05
C PHE A 44 19.08 -3.92 6.19
N ILE A 45 18.22 -3.51 7.12
CA ILE A 45 17.93 -2.09 7.39
C ILE A 45 19.20 -1.34 7.79
N TYR A 46 20.04 -1.92 8.66
CA TYR A 46 21.33 -1.32 9.02
C TYR A 46 22.21 -1.05 7.79
N ASP A 47 22.31 -2.02 6.88
CA ASP A 47 23.08 -1.87 5.63
C ASP A 47 22.52 -0.77 4.72
N ILE A 48 21.19 -0.72 4.61
CA ILE A 48 20.47 0.29 3.83
C ILE A 48 20.76 1.69 4.35
N LEU A 49 20.62 1.89 5.67
CA LEU A 49 20.83 3.19 6.30
C LEU A 49 22.29 3.63 6.22
N LYS A 50 23.23 2.73 6.49
CA LYS A 50 24.67 3.00 6.41
C LYS A 50 25.10 3.39 4.99
N ASN A 51 24.56 2.74 3.97
CA ASN A 51 24.97 2.94 2.57
C ASN A 51 24.08 3.95 1.82
N GLY A 52 23.13 4.62 2.49
CA GLY A 52 22.23 5.61 1.87
C GLY A 52 21.29 5.05 0.80
N LYS A 53 20.96 3.73 0.88
CA LYS A 53 20.15 3.02 -0.13
C LYS A 53 18.64 3.04 0.14
N LEU A 54 18.14 4.01 0.91
CA LEU A 54 16.76 4.06 1.40
C LEU A 54 15.70 3.96 0.28
N TYR A 55 15.96 4.60 -0.86
CA TYR A 55 15.01 4.68 -1.97
C TYR A 55 15.17 3.58 -3.02
N GLN A 56 16.01 2.58 -2.76
CA GLN A 56 16.08 1.42 -3.65
C GLN A 56 14.86 0.53 -3.44
N ILE A 57 14.29 0.02 -4.53
CA ILE A 57 13.11 -0.85 -4.47
C ILE A 57 13.35 -2.12 -3.62
N THR A 58 14.59 -2.61 -3.57
CA THR A 58 14.98 -3.76 -2.74
C THR A 58 15.04 -3.42 -1.24
N SER A 59 15.10 -2.13 -0.89
CA SER A 59 15.20 -1.69 0.51
C SER A 59 13.85 -1.64 1.20
N ILE A 60 12.81 -1.26 0.48
CA ILE A 60 11.47 -1.05 1.01
C ILE A 60 10.88 -2.29 1.67
N PRO A 61 10.98 -3.51 1.06
CA PRO A 61 10.46 -4.71 1.70
C PRO A 61 11.05 -4.99 3.08
N HIS A 62 12.32 -4.66 3.34
CA HIS A 62 12.93 -4.91 4.64
C HIS A 62 12.31 -4.06 5.76
N PHE A 63 11.92 -2.80 5.48
CA PHE A 63 11.17 -1.97 6.43
C PHE A 63 9.75 -2.49 6.65
N LEU A 64 9.06 -2.92 5.57
CA LEU A 64 7.75 -3.56 5.68
C LEU A 64 7.83 -4.85 6.51
N PHE A 65 8.82 -5.69 6.25
CA PHE A 65 9.00 -6.95 6.96
C PHE A 65 9.33 -6.73 8.43
N PHE A 66 10.13 -5.72 8.77
CA PHE A 66 10.36 -5.35 10.16
C PHE A 66 9.05 -5.02 10.89
N HIS A 67 8.18 -4.25 10.25
CA HIS A 67 6.89 -3.91 10.85
C HIS A 67 5.93 -5.12 10.86
N VAL A 68 5.67 -5.72 9.68
CA VAL A 68 4.61 -6.73 9.51
C VAL A 68 4.96 -8.08 10.15
N LEU A 69 6.25 -8.51 10.07
CA LEU A 69 6.66 -9.85 10.50
C LEU A 69 7.24 -9.89 11.91
N PHE A 70 7.64 -8.75 12.45
CA PHE A 70 8.23 -8.65 13.78
C PHE A 70 7.40 -7.78 14.72
N LEU A 71 7.25 -6.48 14.40
CA LEU A 71 6.68 -5.54 15.36
C LEU A 71 5.17 -5.75 15.53
N ALA A 72 4.42 -5.91 14.46
CA ALA A 72 2.97 -6.04 14.53
C ALA A 72 2.48 -7.29 15.28
N PRO A 73 3.03 -8.51 15.08
CA PRO A 73 2.65 -9.65 15.90
C PRO A 73 2.86 -9.43 17.41
N LEU A 74 3.96 -8.76 17.79
CA LEU A 74 4.24 -8.42 19.19
C LEU A 74 3.20 -7.44 19.73
N LEU A 75 2.89 -6.38 18.97
CA LEU A 75 1.94 -5.36 19.36
C LEU A 75 0.50 -5.89 19.43
N HIS A 76 0.12 -6.84 18.56
CA HIS A 76 -1.19 -7.52 18.67
C HIS A 76 -1.37 -8.20 20.04
N VAL A 77 -0.33 -8.91 20.50
CA VAL A 77 -0.37 -9.56 21.83
C VAL A 77 -0.25 -8.54 22.95
N PHE A 78 0.63 -7.55 22.81
CA PHE A 78 0.88 -6.52 23.84
C PHE A 78 -0.37 -5.69 24.14
N TRP A 79 -1.13 -5.27 23.11
CA TRP A 79 -2.36 -4.49 23.24
C TRP A 79 -3.63 -5.36 23.32
N ALA A 80 -3.50 -6.69 23.21
CA ALA A 80 -4.63 -7.61 23.09
C ALA A 80 -5.62 -7.22 21.97
N PHE A 81 -5.11 -6.67 20.87
CA PHE A 81 -5.88 -6.11 19.79
C PHE A 81 -6.01 -7.11 18.63
N TYR A 82 -7.14 -7.80 18.58
CA TYR A 82 -7.43 -8.82 17.58
C TYR A 82 -8.70 -8.52 16.81
N TYR A 83 -8.87 -9.24 15.72
CA TYR A 83 -10.06 -9.18 14.90
C TYR A 83 -11.30 -9.60 15.68
N PRO A 84 -12.47 -8.92 15.53
CA PRO A 84 -13.71 -9.25 16.21
C PRO A 84 -14.42 -10.48 15.59
N TYR A 85 -13.70 -11.56 15.34
CA TYR A 85 -14.23 -12.82 14.84
C TYR A 85 -14.02 -13.94 15.86
N PRO A 86 -14.68 -15.11 15.67
CA PRO A 86 -14.38 -16.26 16.48
C PRO A 86 -12.87 -16.55 16.45
N ASN A 87 -12.21 -16.12 17.49
CA ASN A 87 -10.77 -16.25 17.65
C ASN A 87 -10.39 -17.72 17.80
N PRO A 88 -9.18 -18.13 17.37
CA PRO A 88 -8.61 -19.41 17.72
C PRO A 88 -8.49 -19.52 19.26
N PRO A 89 -8.45 -20.73 19.82
CA PRO A 89 -8.32 -20.95 21.25
C PRO A 89 -7.15 -20.21 21.89
N ASP A 90 -5.99 -20.20 21.23
CA ASP A 90 -4.88 -19.30 21.55
C ASP A 90 -4.40 -18.62 20.25
N TYR A 91 -4.56 -17.31 20.20
CA TYR A 91 -4.17 -16.52 19.03
C TYR A 91 -2.66 -16.50 18.83
N ARG A 92 -1.88 -16.62 19.92
CA ARG A 92 -0.41 -16.59 19.91
C ARG A 92 0.18 -17.77 19.15
N ASP A 93 -0.45 -18.95 19.22
CA ASP A 93 -0.01 -20.12 18.44
C ASP A 93 -0.08 -19.87 16.94
N TRP A 94 -1.15 -19.24 16.48
CA TRP A 94 -1.36 -18.94 15.07
C TRP A 94 -0.53 -17.78 14.57
N LEU A 95 -0.28 -16.77 15.43
CA LEU A 95 0.73 -15.74 15.15
C LEU A 95 2.13 -16.35 15.05
N GLY A 96 2.46 -17.30 15.92
CA GLY A 96 3.73 -18.03 15.89
C GLY A 96 3.90 -18.86 14.60
N LEU A 97 2.85 -19.57 14.19
CA LEU A 97 2.84 -20.32 12.93
C LEU A 97 3.00 -19.39 11.72
N ALA A 98 2.22 -18.30 11.68
CA ALA A 98 2.34 -17.29 10.63
C ALA A 98 3.74 -16.66 10.59
N ALA A 99 4.32 -16.31 11.76
CA ALA A 99 5.67 -15.77 11.85
C ALA A 99 6.74 -16.78 11.40
N THR A 100 6.54 -18.08 11.66
CA THR A 100 7.43 -19.15 11.19
C THR A 100 7.40 -19.25 9.66
N PHE A 101 6.20 -19.30 9.07
CA PHE A 101 6.05 -19.34 7.61
C PHE A 101 6.57 -18.08 6.94
N ASN A 102 6.35 -16.93 7.56
CA ASN A 102 6.90 -15.66 7.14
C ASN A 102 8.44 -15.67 7.17
N PHE A 103 9.07 -16.25 8.21
CA PHE A 103 10.52 -16.38 8.28
C PHE A 103 11.07 -17.27 7.15
N MET A 104 10.45 -18.43 6.91
CA MET A 104 10.81 -19.30 5.79
C MET A 104 10.66 -18.60 4.44
N GLY A 105 9.55 -17.92 4.24
CA GLY A 105 9.31 -17.12 3.05
C GLY A 105 10.30 -15.98 2.89
N TYR A 106 10.64 -15.27 3.97
CA TYR A 106 11.62 -14.20 3.94
C TYR A 106 13.02 -14.70 3.55
N MET A 107 13.42 -15.88 4.01
CA MET A 107 14.67 -16.52 3.55
C MET A 107 14.65 -16.81 2.05
N ILE A 108 13.53 -17.30 1.51
CA ILE A 108 13.32 -17.51 0.06
C ILE A 108 13.45 -16.17 -0.68
N TYR A 109 12.78 -15.12 -0.19
CA TYR A 109 12.86 -13.77 -0.77
C TYR A 109 14.31 -13.27 -0.84
N ILE A 110 15.07 -13.40 0.26
CA ILE A 110 16.48 -12.99 0.31
C ILE A 110 17.29 -13.77 -0.72
N PHE A 111 17.12 -15.09 -0.77
CA PHE A 111 17.81 -15.93 -1.74
C PHE A 111 17.56 -15.45 -3.18
N VAL A 112 16.28 -15.20 -3.55
CA VAL A 112 15.91 -14.76 -4.89
C VAL A 112 16.50 -13.39 -5.22
N VAL A 113 16.41 -12.44 -4.29
CA VAL A 113 16.78 -11.03 -4.55
C VAL A 113 18.29 -10.82 -4.52
N HIS A 114 19.03 -11.50 -3.62
CA HIS A 114 20.44 -11.23 -3.38
C HIS A 114 21.41 -12.27 -3.97
N THR A 115 21.02 -13.55 -4.08
CA THR A 115 21.94 -14.62 -4.47
C THR A 115 21.97 -14.86 -5.98
N VAL A 116 20.86 -14.68 -6.65
CA VAL A 116 20.81 -14.91 -8.11
C VAL A 116 21.49 -13.75 -8.84
N LYS A 117 22.70 -13.97 -9.34
CA LYS A 117 23.50 -12.98 -10.09
C LYS A 117 22.65 -12.30 -11.18
N HIS A 118 22.73 -10.97 -11.24
CA HIS A 118 22.15 -10.20 -12.33
C HIS A 118 22.86 -10.57 -13.66
N ARG A 119 22.27 -11.48 -14.44
CA ARG A 119 22.69 -11.65 -15.83
C ARG A 119 22.26 -10.40 -16.60
N ASN A 120 23.27 -9.67 -17.08
CA ASN A 120 23.22 -8.56 -18.03
C ASN A 120 22.04 -7.56 -17.90
N VAL A 121 22.38 -6.31 -17.63
CA VAL A 121 21.49 -5.16 -17.83
C VAL A 121 20.95 -5.26 -19.25
N ILE A 122 19.62 -5.17 -19.43
CA ILE A 122 19.02 -5.12 -20.77
C ILE A 122 19.62 -3.92 -21.47
N PRO A 123 20.32 -4.09 -22.60
CA PRO A 123 20.91 -2.96 -23.29
C PRO A 123 19.78 -2.00 -23.70
N ILE A 124 19.84 -0.76 -23.18
CA ILE A 124 18.85 0.25 -23.52
C ILE A 124 19.08 0.65 -24.96
N LYS A 125 18.15 0.28 -25.83
CA LYS A 125 18.20 0.62 -27.28
C LYS A 125 17.78 2.06 -27.56
N PHE A 126 17.05 2.70 -26.65
CA PHE A 126 16.53 4.06 -26.79
C PHE A 126 16.33 4.72 -25.43
N VAL A 127 16.37 6.05 -25.41
CA VAL A 127 16.00 6.90 -24.28
C VAL A 127 14.71 7.62 -24.64
N THR A 128 13.82 7.78 -23.69
CA THR A 128 12.62 8.60 -23.86
C THR A 128 12.85 9.97 -23.22
N LEU A 129 12.69 11.03 -23.98
CA LEU A 129 12.81 12.41 -23.50
C LEU A 129 11.49 13.15 -23.65
N ILE A 130 11.22 14.10 -22.74
CA ILE A 130 10.04 14.96 -22.86
C ILE A 130 10.19 15.84 -24.10
N ASN A 131 9.30 15.66 -25.07
CA ASN A 131 9.20 16.54 -26.21
C ASN A 131 8.42 17.81 -25.81
N LYS A 132 9.02 18.97 -25.99
CA LYS A 132 8.42 20.26 -25.58
C LYS A 132 7.10 20.54 -26.33
N ASN A 133 7.01 20.18 -27.61
CA ASN A 133 5.80 20.40 -28.39
C ASN A 133 4.69 19.43 -28.01
N TYR A 134 5.03 18.14 -27.81
CA TYR A 134 4.08 17.14 -27.33
C TYR A 134 3.57 17.49 -25.92
N PHE A 135 4.44 17.92 -25.01
CA PHE A 135 4.04 18.37 -23.69
C PHE A 135 3.09 19.57 -23.75
N LYS A 136 3.36 20.56 -24.62
CA LYS A 136 2.47 21.72 -24.76
C LYS A 136 1.12 21.38 -25.37
N PHE A 137 1.06 20.38 -26.25
CA PHE A 137 -0.15 20.01 -26.97
C PHE A 137 -0.95 18.94 -26.23
N TYR A 138 -0.35 17.77 -25.95
CA TYR A 138 -1.08 16.63 -25.38
C TYR A 138 -1.37 16.76 -23.90
N TYR A 139 -0.46 17.34 -23.11
CA TYR A 139 -0.65 17.42 -21.67
C TYR A 139 -1.88 18.24 -21.26
N PRO A 140 -2.16 19.45 -21.80
CA PRO A 140 -3.38 20.18 -21.52
C PRO A 140 -4.66 19.43 -21.93
N ILE A 141 -4.62 18.71 -23.05
CA ILE A 141 -5.75 17.91 -23.52
C ILE A 141 -6.04 16.78 -22.52
N ILE A 142 -5.03 16.02 -22.12
CA ILE A 142 -5.20 14.90 -21.20
C ILE A 142 -5.71 15.38 -19.85
N ILE A 143 -5.08 16.41 -19.27
CA ILE A 143 -5.49 16.93 -17.96
C ILE A 143 -6.87 17.58 -18.04
N GLY A 144 -7.22 18.21 -19.16
CA GLY A 144 -8.55 18.75 -19.42
C GLY A 144 -9.62 17.64 -19.47
N LEU A 145 -9.38 16.57 -20.24
CA LEU A 145 -10.30 15.43 -20.33
C LEU A 145 -10.52 14.75 -18.97
N VAL A 146 -9.43 14.46 -18.26
CA VAL A 146 -9.52 13.85 -16.93
C VAL A 146 -10.16 14.81 -15.93
N GLY A 147 -9.88 16.12 -16.06
CA GLY A 147 -10.52 17.16 -15.24
C GLY A 147 -12.04 17.27 -15.48
N VAL A 148 -12.49 17.14 -16.73
CA VAL A 148 -13.94 17.08 -17.04
C VAL A 148 -14.58 15.86 -16.40
N VAL A 149 -13.95 14.69 -16.44
CA VAL A 149 -14.46 13.49 -15.78
C VAL A 149 -14.49 13.68 -14.25
N LEU A 150 -13.46 14.30 -13.66
CA LEU A 150 -13.44 14.62 -12.23
C LEU A 150 -14.60 15.58 -11.86
N LEU A 151 -14.79 16.66 -12.62
CA LEU A 151 -15.89 17.60 -12.40
C LEU A 151 -17.26 16.92 -12.56
N TYR A 152 -17.42 16.09 -13.59
CA TYR A 152 -18.65 15.31 -13.76
C TYR A 152 -18.92 14.42 -12.57
N THR A 153 -17.95 13.63 -12.10
CA THR A 153 -18.12 12.76 -10.92
C THR A 153 -18.38 13.56 -9.65
N TYR A 154 -17.76 14.73 -9.52
CA TYR A 154 -17.96 15.64 -8.41
C TYR A 154 -19.39 16.22 -8.37
N PHE A 155 -19.88 16.78 -9.48
CA PHE A 155 -21.22 17.35 -9.55
C PHE A 155 -22.32 16.28 -9.50
N SER A 156 -22.11 15.12 -10.13
CA SER A 156 -23.05 13.99 -10.04
C SER A 156 -23.22 13.45 -8.62
N SER A 157 -22.21 13.66 -7.77
CA SER A 157 -22.26 13.30 -6.35
C SER A 157 -22.86 14.40 -5.46
N GLY A 158 -23.36 15.51 -6.00
CA GLY A 158 -23.92 16.63 -5.24
C GLY A 158 -22.86 17.61 -4.68
N GLY A 159 -21.68 17.69 -5.29
CA GLY A 159 -20.58 18.55 -4.86
C GLY A 159 -19.98 18.12 -3.53
N ILE A 160 -19.31 19.06 -2.81
CA ILE A 160 -18.66 18.76 -1.51
C ILE A 160 -19.69 18.28 -0.48
N SER A 161 -20.83 18.93 -0.39
CA SER A 161 -21.88 18.56 0.57
C SER A 161 -22.44 17.16 0.31
N GLY A 162 -22.66 16.79 -0.95
CA GLY A 162 -23.12 15.47 -1.33
C GLY A 162 -22.07 14.38 -1.06
N ILE A 163 -20.78 14.67 -1.28
CA ILE A 163 -19.69 13.75 -0.97
C ILE A 163 -19.60 13.51 0.55
N ILE A 164 -19.68 14.56 1.37
CA ILE A 164 -19.66 14.45 2.83
C ILE A 164 -20.91 13.69 3.32
N ALA A 165 -22.09 14.04 2.84
CA ALA A 165 -23.33 13.34 3.19
C ALA A 165 -23.29 11.84 2.81
N THR A 166 -22.69 11.52 1.67
CA THR A 166 -22.48 10.13 1.24
C THR A 166 -21.47 9.41 2.13
N SER A 167 -20.41 10.08 2.58
CA SER A 167 -19.48 9.55 3.56
C SER A 167 -20.18 9.27 4.89
N ASP A 168 -20.96 10.23 5.38
CA ASP A 168 -21.71 10.10 6.64
C ASP A 168 -22.80 9.02 6.57
N SER A 169 -23.48 8.86 5.44
CA SER A 169 -24.49 7.81 5.25
C SER A 169 -23.91 6.38 5.25
N ARG A 170 -22.62 6.23 4.98
CA ARG A 170 -21.89 4.95 5.11
C ARG A 170 -21.61 4.59 6.56
N ILE A 171 -21.63 5.57 7.46
CA ILE A 171 -21.44 5.37 8.89
C ILE A 171 -22.71 4.73 9.43
N GLY A 172 -22.72 3.40 9.59
CA GLY A 172 -23.88 2.62 10.04
C GLY A 172 -24.70 1.95 8.92
N ALA A 173 -24.44 2.25 7.66
CA ALA A 173 -24.95 1.44 6.55
C ALA A 173 -24.06 0.19 6.39
N GLY A 174 -24.67 -0.99 6.35
CA GLY A 174 -23.94 -2.24 6.11
C GLY A 174 -23.07 -2.20 4.84
N PRO A 175 -22.15 -3.14 4.67
CA PRO A 175 -21.13 -3.12 3.60
C PRO A 175 -21.67 -2.99 2.16
N GLY A 176 -22.97 -3.01 1.93
CA GLY A 176 -23.60 -3.05 0.61
C GLY A 176 -23.95 -1.71 -0.04
N SER A 177 -23.92 -0.60 0.67
CA SER A 177 -24.27 0.71 0.10
C SER A 177 -23.06 1.36 -0.55
N ASN A 178 -22.67 0.92 -1.75
CA ASN A 178 -21.70 1.65 -2.55
C ASN A 178 -22.44 2.60 -3.52
N PRO A 179 -22.51 3.91 -3.25
CA PRO A 179 -23.19 4.87 -4.13
C PRO A 179 -22.50 5.03 -5.49
N TYR A 180 -21.32 4.46 -5.66
CA TYR A 180 -20.55 4.46 -6.90
C TYR A 180 -20.69 3.13 -7.68
N ALA A 181 -21.65 2.27 -7.29
CA ALA A 181 -21.92 1.03 -8.00
C ALA A 181 -22.33 1.33 -9.45
N GLY A 182 -21.56 0.80 -10.41
CA GLY A 182 -21.79 1.00 -11.86
C GLY A 182 -20.89 2.02 -12.56
N SER A 183 -20.32 3.00 -11.86
CA SER A 183 -19.46 4.06 -12.45
C SER A 183 -17.96 3.86 -12.22
N GLY A 184 -17.50 2.67 -11.85
CA GLY A 184 -16.16 2.39 -11.37
C GLY A 184 -15.03 2.87 -12.29
N ILE A 185 -15.19 2.76 -13.62
CA ILE A 185 -14.16 3.22 -14.59
C ILE A 185 -14.05 4.74 -14.59
N LEU A 186 -15.18 5.47 -14.57
CA LEU A 186 -15.15 6.93 -14.54
C LEU A 186 -14.49 7.45 -13.26
N TYR A 187 -14.79 6.80 -12.11
CA TYR A 187 -14.10 7.13 -10.85
C TYR A 187 -12.61 6.84 -10.90
N MET A 188 -12.17 5.70 -11.45
CA MET A 188 -10.75 5.40 -11.60
C MET A 188 -10.03 6.44 -12.48
N ILE A 189 -10.69 6.94 -13.53
CA ILE A 189 -10.16 8.01 -14.38
C ILE A 189 -10.09 9.32 -13.59
N ALA A 190 -11.15 9.72 -12.90
CA ALA A 190 -11.20 10.93 -12.08
C ALA A 190 -10.09 10.94 -11.03
N GLU A 191 -9.93 9.85 -10.31
CA GLU A 191 -8.94 9.68 -9.23
C GLU A 191 -7.48 9.69 -9.71
N SER A 192 -7.23 9.57 -11.01
CA SER A 192 -5.90 9.78 -11.59
C SER A 192 -5.52 11.25 -11.79
N PHE A 193 -6.50 12.18 -11.69
CA PHE A 193 -6.27 13.61 -11.94
C PHE A 193 -5.18 14.23 -11.05
N PRO A 194 -5.19 14.07 -9.72
CA PRO A 194 -4.16 14.65 -8.87
C PRO A 194 -2.75 14.20 -9.28
N ILE A 195 -2.60 12.91 -9.62
CA ILE A 195 -1.31 12.34 -10.00
C ILE A 195 -0.81 12.93 -11.32
N ILE A 196 -1.66 13.01 -12.34
CA ILE A 196 -1.30 13.61 -13.64
C ILE A 196 -0.95 15.07 -13.45
N PHE A 197 -1.72 15.81 -12.65
CA PHE A 197 -1.43 17.20 -12.31
C PHE A 197 -0.03 17.32 -11.70
N PHE A 198 0.28 16.49 -10.69
CA PHE A 198 1.58 16.55 -10.02
C PHE A 198 2.75 16.14 -10.93
N VAL A 199 2.56 15.20 -11.86
CA VAL A 199 3.56 14.88 -12.91
C VAL A 199 3.91 16.13 -13.72
N GLY A 200 2.92 16.87 -14.20
CA GLY A 200 3.14 18.11 -14.94
C GLY A 200 3.90 19.16 -14.12
N VAL A 201 3.47 19.38 -12.87
CA VAL A 201 4.17 20.28 -11.93
C VAL A 201 5.61 19.82 -11.70
N ALA A 202 5.84 18.53 -11.50
CA ALA A 202 7.17 17.96 -11.30
C ALA A 202 8.07 18.16 -12.52
N ILE A 203 7.54 18.02 -13.75
CA ILE A 203 8.27 18.31 -15.00
C ILE A 203 8.69 19.79 -15.05
N LEU A 204 7.80 20.71 -14.70
CA LEU A 204 8.09 22.15 -14.68
C LEU A 204 9.13 22.50 -13.59
N LEU A 205 8.97 21.97 -12.40
CA LEU A 205 9.92 22.18 -11.29
C LEU A 205 11.29 21.60 -11.60
N ARG A 206 11.38 20.42 -12.22
CA ARG A 206 12.63 19.82 -12.65
C ARG A 206 13.37 20.72 -13.66
N ARG A 207 12.67 21.24 -14.67
CA ARG A 207 13.26 22.18 -15.64
C ARG A 207 13.80 23.44 -14.94
N ARG A 208 13.09 23.95 -13.94
CA ARG A 208 13.54 25.10 -13.15
C ARG A 208 14.74 24.75 -12.27
N SER A 209 14.75 23.57 -11.63
CA SER A 209 15.84 23.08 -10.78
C SER A 209 17.14 22.87 -11.58
N GLN A 210 17.05 22.44 -12.82
CA GLN A 210 18.22 22.28 -13.71
C GLN A 210 18.85 23.63 -14.11
N ARG A 211 18.08 24.73 -14.10
CA ARG A 211 18.54 26.07 -14.49
C ARG A 211 19.05 26.91 -13.32
N LYS A 212 18.48 26.71 -12.12
CA LYS A 212 18.81 27.49 -10.91
C LYS A 212 18.74 26.58 -9.69
N LYS A 213 19.61 26.81 -8.69
CA LYS A 213 19.48 26.15 -7.37
C LYS A 213 18.11 26.49 -6.78
N MET A 214 17.23 25.50 -6.69
CA MET A 214 15.87 25.65 -6.20
C MET A 214 15.78 25.34 -4.70
N GLY A 215 15.16 26.26 -3.94
CA GLY A 215 14.82 26.05 -2.53
C GLY A 215 13.73 25.00 -2.34
N TRP A 216 13.35 24.72 -1.10
CA TRP A 216 12.25 23.82 -0.77
C TRP A 216 10.87 24.47 -0.88
N THR A 217 10.78 25.80 -0.75
CA THR A 217 9.49 26.53 -0.76
C THR A 217 8.59 26.21 -1.95
N PRO A 218 9.03 26.26 -3.23
CA PRO A 218 8.15 25.92 -4.34
C PRO A 218 7.75 24.44 -4.36
N ILE A 219 8.58 23.54 -3.82
CA ILE A 219 8.26 22.11 -3.70
C ILE A 219 7.16 21.91 -2.66
N ILE A 220 7.31 22.53 -1.48
CA ILE A 220 6.32 22.46 -0.39
C ILE A 220 4.98 23.03 -0.84
N PHE A 221 5.00 24.18 -1.54
CA PHE A 221 3.79 24.79 -2.09
C PHE A 221 3.09 23.87 -3.08
N ALA A 222 3.85 23.24 -4.00
CA ALA A 222 3.30 22.27 -4.95
C ALA A 222 2.73 21.03 -4.26
N LEU A 223 3.40 20.52 -3.21
CA LEU A 223 2.90 19.41 -2.40
C LEU A 223 1.64 19.80 -1.60
N GLY A 224 1.54 21.06 -1.15
CA GLY A 224 0.34 21.58 -0.48
C GLY A 224 -0.87 21.60 -1.42
N ILE A 225 -0.73 22.13 -2.64
CA ILE A 225 -1.80 22.09 -3.65
C ILE A 225 -2.19 20.63 -3.96
N TYR A 226 -1.19 19.77 -4.13
CA TYR A 226 -1.42 18.36 -4.41
C TYR A 226 -2.17 17.67 -3.27
N PHE A 227 -1.82 17.95 -2.02
CA PHE A 227 -2.53 17.45 -0.84
C PHE A 227 -4.00 17.88 -0.82
N VAL A 228 -4.30 19.16 -1.13
CA VAL A 228 -5.68 19.63 -1.25
C VAL A 228 -6.45 18.87 -2.34
N LEU A 229 -5.83 18.63 -3.50
CA LEU A 229 -6.45 17.85 -4.57
C LEU A 229 -6.72 16.40 -4.13
N LEU A 230 -5.79 15.76 -3.41
CA LEU A 230 -6.00 14.42 -2.85
C LEU A 230 -7.13 14.40 -1.81
N MET A 231 -7.24 15.44 -0.99
CA MET A 231 -8.32 15.56 -0.01
C MET A 231 -9.69 15.69 -0.69
N VAL A 232 -9.80 16.50 -1.73
CA VAL A 232 -11.05 16.67 -2.48
C VAL A 232 -11.43 15.38 -3.23
N ASP A 233 -10.46 14.71 -3.84
CA ASP A 233 -10.70 13.53 -4.66
C ASP A 233 -10.98 12.26 -3.85
N GLY A 234 -10.15 11.95 -2.85
CA GLY A 234 -10.22 10.73 -2.04
C GLY A 234 -10.51 10.97 -0.56
N GLY A 235 -9.89 12.00 0.03
CA GLY A 235 -10.00 12.29 1.46
C GLY A 235 -11.45 12.52 1.90
N LEU A 236 -12.15 13.45 1.31
CA LEU A 236 -13.56 13.74 1.65
C LEU A 236 -14.50 12.56 1.43
N LYS A 237 -14.14 11.60 0.58
CA LYS A 237 -14.84 10.32 0.40
C LYS A 237 -14.52 9.29 1.51
N GLY A 238 -13.73 9.64 2.52
CA GLY A 238 -13.28 8.75 3.60
C GLY A 238 -12.14 7.81 3.25
N SER A 239 -11.48 7.98 2.09
CA SER A 239 -10.34 7.14 1.67
C SER A 239 -9.01 7.69 2.17
N ARG A 240 -8.59 7.27 3.37
CA ARG A 240 -7.27 7.63 3.93
C ARG A 240 -6.12 7.09 3.06
N SER A 241 -6.29 5.87 2.57
CA SER A 241 -5.27 5.21 1.76
C SER A 241 -4.93 5.97 0.49
N ASP A 242 -5.91 6.55 -0.20
CA ASP A 242 -5.67 7.30 -1.43
C ASP A 242 -4.80 8.52 -1.18
N VAL A 243 -5.04 9.23 -0.07
CA VAL A 243 -4.23 10.39 0.33
C VAL A 243 -2.80 9.97 0.66
N VAL A 244 -2.63 8.90 1.46
CA VAL A 244 -1.31 8.40 1.87
C VAL A 244 -0.52 7.89 0.67
N TRP A 245 -1.11 7.04 -0.17
CA TRP A 245 -0.43 6.54 -1.38
C TRP A 245 -0.08 7.64 -2.36
N GLY A 246 -0.97 8.62 -2.54
CA GLY A 246 -0.70 9.81 -3.34
C GLY A 246 0.49 10.60 -2.81
N LEU A 247 0.54 10.87 -1.49
CA LEU A 247 1.65 11.61 -0.87
C LEU A 247 2.98 10.86 -0.94
N LEU A 248 2.98 9.55 -0.70
CA LEU A 248 4.17 8.71 -0.86
C LEU A 248 4.69 8.78 -2.29
N TRP A 249 3.79 8.68 -3.28
CA TRP A 249 4.13 8.78 -4.70
C TRP A 249 4.73 10.15 -5.04
N ALA A 250 4.13 11.25 -4.58
CA ALA A 250 4.64 12.60 -4.80
C ALA A 250 6.01 12.82 -4.13
N GLY A 251 6.19 12.34 -2.90
CA GLY A 251 7.48 12.38 -2.20
C GLY A 251 8.58 11.67 -2.98
N MET A 252 8.27 10.49 -3.53
CA MET A 252 9.22 9.75 -4.38
C MET A 252 9.51 10.48 -5.69
N ILE A 253 8.51 11.07 -6.36
CA ILE A 253 8.75 11.89 -7.56
C ILE A 253 9.70 13.05 -7.23
N VAL A 254 9.46 13.77 -6.14
CA VAL A 254 10.36 14.85 -5.70
C VAL A 254 11.78 14.32 -5.53
N ASN A 255 11.93 13.19 -4.83
CA ASN A 255 13.24 12.58 -4.58
C ASN A 255 13.98 12.18 -5.86
N PHE A 256 13.30 11.50 -6.79
CA PHE A 256 13.95 10.99 -8.01
C PHE A 256 14.15 12.05 -9.10
N THR A 257 13.31 13.09 -9.15
CA THR A 257 13.29 13.99 -10.31
C THR A 257 13.66 15.43 -10.02
N ILE A 258 13.48 15.92 -8.79
CA ILE A 258 13.62 17.34 -8.46
C ILE A 258 14.77 17.56 -7.47
N LYS A 259 14.69 16.96 -6.28
CA LYS A 259 15.64 17.16 -5.20
C LYS A 259 15.66 15.98 -4.23
N ALA A 260 16.84 15.42 -3.96
CA ALA A 260 17.01 14.31 -3.03
C ALA A 260 16.50 14.68 -1.63
N ILE A 261 15.77 13.73 -1.02
CA ILE A 261 15.19 13.86 0.31
C ILE A 261 16.07 13.06 1.29
N ASN A 262 16.57 13.69 2.33
CA ASN A 262 17.37 13.01 3.34
C ASN A 262 16.50 12.20 4.32
N VAL A 263 17.11 11.24 5.02
CA VAL A 263 16.43 10.31 5.94
C VAL A 263 15.64 11.07 7.02
N ARG A 264 16.15 12.18 7.58
CA ARG A 264 15.43 12.97 8.61
C ARG A 264 14.09 13.50 8.11
N LYS A 265 14.04 13.97 6.85
CA LYS A 265 12.78 14.43 6.23
C LYS A 265 11.83 13.28 5.94
N VAL A 266 12.35 12.10 5.61
CA VAL A 266 11.52 10.89 5.46
C VAL A 266 10.88 10.52 6.78
N ILE A 267 11.63 10.51 7.88
CA ILE A 267 11.09 10.21 9.23
C ILE A 267 10.00 11.21 9.61
N LEU A 268 10.24 12.51 9.41
CA LEU A 268 9.23 13.55 9.66
C LEU A 268 7.98 13.35 8.79
N PHE A 269 8.16 13.01 7.54
CA PHE A 269 7.04 12.74 6.63
C PHE A 269 6.25 11.48 7.02
N MET A 270 6.92 10.42 7.43
CA MET A 270 6.26 9.21 7.95
C MET A 270 5.51 9.49 9.24
N GLY A 271 6.10 10.27 10.16
CA GLY A 271 5.40 10.74 11.36
C GLY A 271 4.13 11.54 11.04
N PHE A 272 4.20 12.43 10.04
CA PHE A 272 3.02 13.16 9.55
C PHE A 272 1.95 12.19 8.98
N ILE A 273 2.34 11.18 8.21
CA ILE A 273 1.40 10.17 7.67
C ILE A 273 0.70 9.43 8.81
N VAL A 274 1.43 8.96 9.81
CA VAL A 274 0.84 8.24 10.96
C VAL A 274 -0.14 9.15 11.71
N LEU A 275 0.25 10.39 12.00
CA LEU A 275 -0.61 11.37 12.64
C LEU A 275 -1.87 11.65 11.80
N PHE A 276 -1.70 11.90 10.52
CA PHE A 276 -2.82 12.10 9.58
C PHE A 276 -3.78 10.91 9.58
N MET A 277 -3.26 9.69 9.47
CA MET A 277 -4.07 8.46 9.48
C MET A 277 -4.86 8.31 10.77
N SER A 278 -4.22 8.59 11.90
CA SER A 278 -4.84 8.50 13.23
C SER A 278 -5.96 9.54 13.43
N VAL A 279 -5.74 10.78 13.03
CA VAL A 279 -6.75 11.85 13.13
C VAL A 279 -7.89 11.61 12.13
N PHE A 280 -7.54 11.24 10.90
CA PHE A 280 -8.52 11.02 9.85
C PHE A 280 -9.36 9.74 10.03
N TYR A 281 -8.95 8.85 10.94
CA TYR A 281 -9.75 7.72 11.40
C TYR A 281 -11.12 8.16 11.91
N PHE A 282 -11.15 9.24 12.70
CA PHE A 282 -12.40 9.77 13.26
C PHE A 282 -13.34 10.30 12.18
N TYR A 283 -12.81 10.98 11.16
CA TYR A 283 -13.61 11.39 10.01
C TYR A 283 -14.25 10.19 9.29
N LYS A 284 -13.47 9.15 9.04
CA LYS A 284 -13.96 7.97 8.32
C LYS A 284 -15.08 7.22 9.05
N HIS A 285 -15.04 7.15 10.38
CA HIS A 285 -15.93 6.32 11.19
C HIS A 285 -16.98 7.12 11.97
N GLY A 286 -16.81 8.41 12.12
CA GLY A 286 -17.72 9.29 12.88
C GLY A 286 -18.16 10.55 12.14
N GLY A 287 -17.72 10.73 10.87
CA GLY A 287 -18.04 11.90 10.07
C GLY A 287 -17.31 13.17 10.50
N LEU A 288 -17.72 14.31 9.92
CA LEU A 288 -17.12 15.61 10.20
C LEU A 288 -17.29 16.03 11.67
N SER A 289 -18.41 15.69 12.28
CA SER A 289 -18.71 15.99 13.70
C SER A 289 -17.73 15.30 14.65
N ALA A 290 -17.39 14.05 14.39
CA ALA A 290 -16.40 13.31 15.20
C ALA A 290 -14.98 13.84 15.01
N LEU A 291 -14.63 14.29 13.78
CA LEU A 291 -13.35 14.93 13.53
C LEU A 291 -13.20 16.25 14.30
N MET A 292 -14.26 17.07 14.31
CA MET A 292 -14.26 18.36 15.04
C MET A 292 -14.18 18.17 16.57
N ASN A 293 -14.70 17.06 17.09
CA ASN A 293 -14.73 16.73 18.50
C ASN A 293 -13.74 15.64 18.90
N VAL A 294 -12.67 15.46 18.14
CA VAL A 294 -11.66 14.38 18.36
C VAL A 294 -10.97 14.45 19.74
N THR A 295 -10.94 15.61 20.36
CA THR A 295 -10.39 15.81 21.71
C THR A 295 -11.35 15.36 22.82
N ASN A 296 -12.64 15.21 22.54
CA ASN A 296 -13.64 14.75 23.51
C ASN A 296 -13.58 13.22 23.65
N SER A 297 -13.40 12.73 24.89
CA SER A 297 -13.33 11.28 25.19
C SER A 297 -14.60 10.54 24.78
N GLN A 298 -15.77 11.08 25.08
CA GLN A 298 -17.07 10.49 24.73
C GLN A 298 -17.23 10.28 23.21
N THR A 299 -16.76 11.25 22.41
CA THR A 299 -16.79 11.14 20.95
C THR A 299 -15.85 10.02 20.48
N ARG A 300 -14.66 9.93 21.06
CA ARG A 300 -13.71 8.86 20.74
C ARG A 300 -14.29 7.48 21.03
N ASP A 301 -14.82 7.30 22.24
CA ASP A 301 -15.40 6.04 22.70
C ASP A 301 -16.60 5.62 21.84
N SER A 302 -17.46 6.58 21.45
CA SER A 302 -18.60 6.32 20.57
C SER A 302 -18.21 5.92 19.15
N VAL A 303 -17.09 6.40 18.62
CA VAL A 303 -16.59 6.04 17.30
C VAL A 303 -15.98 4.64 17.33
N PHE A 304 -15.27 4.29 18.42
CA PHE A 304 -14.71 2.95 18.59
C PHE A 304 -15.79 1.89 18.80
N SER A 305 -16.75 2.13 19.67
CA SER A 305 -17.82 1.16 19.98
C SER A 305 -18.70 0.83 18.77
N ARG A 306 -18.92 1.78 17.84
CA ARG A 306 -19.70 1.54 16.61
C ARG A 306 -19.02 0.55 15.67
N GLN A 307 -17.70 0.54 15.59
CA GLN A 307 -16.99 -0.30 14.63
C GLN A 307 -16.95 -1.76 15.04
N THR A 308 -17.04 -2.03 16.30
CA THR A 308 -16.75 -3.31 16.93
C THR A 308 -18.00 -4.15 17.19
N GLY A 309 -19.15 -3.63 16.83
CA GLY A 309 -20.40 -4.38 16.94
C GLY A 309 -20.82 -4.74 18.37
N GLY A 310 -20.25 -4.04 19.36
CA GLY A 310 -20.62 -4.20 20.77
C GLY A 310 -20.05 -5.45 21.44
N SER A 311 -18.95 -6.03 20.93
CA SER A 311 -18.27 -7.11 21.62
C SER A 311 -17.46 -6.55 22.79
N ALA A 312 -17.64 -7.16 23.96
CA ALA A 312 -17.31 -6.62 25.28
C ALA A 312 -15.80 -6.41 25.59
N ASN A 313 -14.89 -6.67 24.65
CA ASN A 313 -13.44 -6.57 24.88
C ASN A 313 -12.82 -5.26 24.33
N GLU A 314 -13.62 -4.24 24.04
CA GLU A 314 -13.26 -3.11 23.19
C GLU A 314 -13.19 -1.76 23.89
N GLU A 315 -13.11 -1.75 25.19
CA GLU A 315 -13.04 -0.51 25.98
C GLU A 315 -11.79 0.36 25.70
N ASN A 316 -10.78 -0.15 24.97
CA ASN A 316 -9.47 0.51 24.85
C ASN A 316 -8.89 0.64 23.42
N GLY A 317 -9.63 0.39 22.35
CA GLY A 317 -9.09 0.50 20.99
C GLY A 317 -8.69 1.94 20.61
N ASN A 318 -7.40 2.21 20.47
CA ASN A 318 -6.88 3.51 20.09
C ASN A 318 -6.78 3.61 18.54
N SER A 319 -7.07 4.76 17.94
CA SER A 319 -6.95 4.97 16.48
C SER A 319 -5.55 4.65 15.94
N MET A 320 -4.53 4.80 16.79
CA MET A 320 -3.15 4.48 16.45
C MET A 320 -2.93 2.96 16.36
N GLU A 321 -3.49 2.19 17.29
CA GLU A 321 -3.44 0.72 17.29
C GLU A 321 -4.08 0.17 16.02
N PHE A 322 -5.29 0.65 15.69
CA PHE A 322 -5.96 0.28 14.45
C PHE A 322 -5.11 0.59 13.21
N THR A 323 -4.53 1.79 13.15
CA THR A 323 -3.70 2.19 12.01
C THR A 323 -2.46 1.31 11.87
N LEU A 324 -1.75 1.05 12.96
CA LEU A 324 -0.53 0.25 12.95
C LEU A 324 -0.80 -1.23 12.69
N LEU A 325 -1.86 -1.78 13.28
CA LEU A 325 -2.12 -3.21 13.28
C LEU A 325 -3.02 -3.67 12.14
N HIS A 326 -4.02 -2.87 11.72
CA HIS A 326 -4.91 -3.24 10.62
C HIS A 326 -4.58 -2.55 9.29
N ASP A 327 -4.23 -1.25 9.28
CA ASP A 327 -3.94 -0.57 8.01
C ASP A 327 -2.55 -0.92 7.46
N PHE A 328 -1.54 -1.01 8.34
CA PHE A 328 -0.15 -1.29 7.95
C PHE A 328 0.32 -2.71 8.23
N SER A 329 -0.51 -3.57 8.79
CA SER A 329 -0.17 -4.97 9.03
C SER A 329 -1.25 -5.90 8.49
N ARG A 330 -0.95 -7.19 8.50
CA ARG A 330 -1.85 -8.30 8.16
C ARG A 330 -1.59 -9.50 9.06
N ALA A 331 -0.87 -9.30 10.18
CA ALA A 331 -0.40 -10.40 11.00
C ALA A 331 -1.55 -11.20 11.63
N ASP A 332 -2.54 -10.51 12.18
CA ASP A 332 -3.71 -11.11 12.80
C ASP A 332 -4.62 -11.82 11.78
N ILE A 333 -4.88 -11.19 10.62
CA ILE A 333 -5.70 -11.80 9.59
C ILE A 333 -5.00 -12.98 8.92
N GLN A 334 -3.66 -12.97 8.84
CA GLN A 334 -2.89 -14.11 8.38
C GLN A 334 -3.00 -15.27 9.35
N ALA A 335 -2.85 -15.01 10.64
CA ALA A 335 -3.02 -16.01 11.71
C ALA A 335 -4.45 -16.60 11.69
N LEU A 336 -5.47 -15.76 11.59
CA LEU A 336 -6.87 -16.19 11.49
C LEU A 336 -7.13 -17.03 10.22
N ALA A 337 -6.57 -16.64 9.08
CA ALA A 337 -6.71 -17.39 7.84
C ALA A 337 -6.09 -18.79 7.95
N LEU A 338 -4.89 -18.90 8.52
CA LEU A 338 -4.24 -20.19 8.73
C LEU A 338 -5.04 -21.08 9.68
N TYR A 339 -5.57 -20.49 10.78
CA TYR A 339 -6.47 -21.21 11.69
C TYR A 339 -7.71 -21.72 10.97
N LYS A 340 -8.42 -20.87 10.24
CA LYS A 340 -9.66 -21.25 9.54
C LYS A 340 -9.43 -22.30 8.46
N ILE A 341 -8.34 -22.21 7.70
CA ILE A 341 -7.96 -23.22 6.71
C ILE A 341 -7.75 -24.59 7.36
N SER A 342 -7.17 -24.64 8.56
CA SER A 342 -6.90 -25.89 9.27
C SER A 342 -8.10 -26.44 10.03
N SER A 343 -8.95 -25.56 10.59
CA SER A 343 -10.06 -25.95 11.48
C SER A 343 -11.40 -26.14 10.78
N THR A 344 -11.50 -25.73 9.51
CA THR A 344 -12.73 -25.86 8.72
C THR A 344 -12.50 -26.73 7.48
N ASN A 345 -13.59 -27.27 6.91
CA ASN A 345 -13.54 -28.01 5.65
C ASN A 345 -13.46 -27.04 4.43
N TYR A 346 -12.60 -26.00 4.53
CA TYR A 346 -12.42 -25.06 3.44
C TYR A 346 -11.76 -25.74 2.24
N SER A 347 -12.39 -25.66 1.07
CA SER A 347 -11.81 -26.15 -0.19
C SER A 347 -10.94 -25.08 -0.82
N LEU A 348 -9.66 -25.37 -1.04
CA LEU A 348 -8.70 -24.43 -1.62
C LEU A 348 -9.19 -23.88 -2.98
N ALA A 349 -8.97 -22.59 -3.19
CA ALA A 349 -9.43 -21.88 -4.39
C ALA A 349 -8.63 -22.19 -5.66
N LEU A 350 -7.46 -22.84 -5.55
CA LEU A 350 -6.62 -23.32 -6.67
C LEU A 350 -6.39 -22.28 -7.78
N GLY A 351 -6.15 -21.02 -7.40
CA GLY A 351 -5.85 -19.92 -8.32
C GLY A 351 -7.07 -19.13 -8.80
N ARG A 352 -8.31 -19.55 -8.48
CA ARG A 352 -9.54 -18.87 -8.93
C ARG A 352 -9.59 -17.42 -8.53
N SER A 353 -9.14 -17.07 -7.33
CA SER A 353 -9.15 -15.69 -6.85
C SER A 353 -8.24 -14.78 -7.66
N TYR A 354 -7.08 -15.26 -8.11
CA TYR A 354 -6.16 -14.51 -8.97
C TYR A 354 -6.78 -14.22 -10.34
N VAL A 355 -7.42 -15.25 -10.95
CA VAL A 355 -8.14 -15.07 -12.22
C VAL A 355 -9.28 -14.07 -12.03
N GLY A 356 -10.07 -14.22 -10.98
CA GLY A 356 -11.16 -13.30 -10.63
C GLY A 356 -10.64 -11.87 -10.38
N GLY A 357 -9.48 -11.73 -9.72
CA GLY A 357 -8.80 -10.45 -9.48
C GLY A 357 -8.45 -9.75 -10.79
N VAL A 358 -7.84 -10.43 -11.75
CA VAL A 358 -7.49 -9.87 -13.07
C VAL A 358 -8.76 -9.53 -13.86
N LEU A 359 -9.75 -10.41 -13.89
CA LEU A 359 -11.00 -10.20 -14.63
C LEU A 359 -11.92 -9.14 -13.98
N SER A 360 -11.62 -8.71 -12.75
CA SER A 360 -12.40 -7.65 -12.07
C SER A 360 -12.34 -6.29 -12.77
N ILE A 361 -11.40 -6.07 -13.69
CA ILE A 361 -11.34 -4.88 -14.57
C ILE A 361 -12.53 -4.83 -15.53
N ILE A 362 -13.04 -5.99 -15.94
CA ILE A 362 -14.15 -6.04 -16.90
C ILE A 362 -15.43 -5.56 -16.20
N PRO A 363 -16.18 -4.59 -16.76
CA PRO A 363 -17.42 -4.11 -16.16
C PRO A 363 -18.47 -5.22 -16.00
N LYS A 364 -19.27 -5.18 -14.93
CA LYS A 364 -20.35 -6.14 -14.68
C LYS A 364 -21.38 -6.19 -15.82
N SER A 365 -21.57 -5.08 -16.50
CA SER A 365 -22.46 -4.98 -17.69
C SER A 365 -22.01 -5.81 -18.87
N VAL A 366 -20.73 -6.20 -18.93
CA VAL A 366 -20.15 -7.01 -20.04
C VAL A 366 -20.15 -8.49 -19.71
N SER A 367 -20.01 -8.87 -18.43
CA SER A 367 -20.01 -10.27 -18.01
C SER A 367 -20.70 -10.42 -16.66
N ASN A 368 -21.83 -11.10 -16.66
CA ASN A 368 -22.61 -11.41 -15.45
C ASN A 368 -21.97 -12.58 -14.68
N ASP A 369 -21.41 -13.57 -15.39
CA ASP A 369 -20.75 -14.74 -14.80
C ASP A 369 -19.27 -14.45 -14.62
N ARG A 370 -18.90 -13.96 -13.44
CA ARG A 370 -17.51 -13.68 -13.11
C ARG A 370 -16.91 -14.82 -12.31
N PHE A 371 -15.62 -15.05 -12.58
CA PHE A 371 -14.81 -15.85 -11.67
C PHE A 371 -14.87 -15.27 -10.25
N PRO A 372 -14.96 -16.14 -9.23
CA PRO A 372 -14.94 -15.69 -7.86
C PRO A 372 -13.64 -14.93 -7.57
N THR A 373 -13.78 -13.73 -6.98
CA THR A 373 -12.64 -12.94 -6.52
C THR A 373 -12.24 -13.36 -5.11
N ILE A 374 -11.11 -12.87 -4.64
CA ILE A 374 -10.67 -13.04 -3.25
C ILE A 374 -11.76 -12.61 -2.25
N LEU A 375 -12.60 -11.65 -2.59
CA LEU A 375 -13.70 -11.18 -1.76
C LEU A 375 -14.70 -12.28 -1.39
N LYS A 376 -15.02 -13.15 -2.34
CA LYS A 376 -15.87 -14.34 -2.10
C LYS A 376 -15.12 -15.35 -1.24
N GLU A 377 -13.90 -15.71 -1.62
CA GLU A 377 -13.12 -16.76 -0.95
C GLU A 377 -12.89 -16.42 0.53
N ARG A 378 -12.51 -15.18 0.85
CA ARG A 378 -12.29 -14.75 2.23
C ARG A 378 -13.59 -14.65 3.04
N THR A 379 -14.70 -14.26 2.39
CA THR A 379 -16.00 -14.21 3.07
C THR A 379 -16.46 -15.62 3.44
N GLU A 380 -16.38 -16.55 2.50
CA GLU A 380 -16.79 -17.95 2.73
C GLU A 380 -15.84 -18.66 3.73
N LEU A 381 -14.56 -18.31 3.77
CA LEU A 381 -13.64 -18.81 4.80
C LEU A 381 -14.07 -18.40 6.22
N LEU A 382 -14.40 -17.12 6.40
CA LEU A 382 -14.68 -16.58 7.72
C LEU A 382 -16.09 -16.91 8.23
N TYR A 383 -17.08 -16.88 7.34
CA TYR A 383 -18.50 -16.97 7.69
C TYR A 383 -19.19 -18.26 7.23
N GLY A 384 -18.47 -19.11 6.52
CA GLY A 384 -18.98 -20.38 5.96
C GLY A 384 -19.40 -20.28 4.51
N LYS A 385 -19.45 -21.45 3.86
CA LYS A 385 -19.79 -21.57 2.43
C LYS A 385 -21.18 -21.00 2.14
N GLY A 386 -21.29 -20.20 1.08
CA GLY A 386 -22.53 -19.56 0.65
C GLY A 386 -22.87 -18.25 1.38
N SER A 387 -22.06 -17.80 2.32
CA SER A 387 -22.27 -16.52 3.03
C SER A 387 -22.05 -15.29 2.14
N TYR A 388 -21.28 -15.42 1.08
CA TYR A 388 -21.03 -14.33 0.14
C TYR A 388 -22.24 -14.02 -0.72
N VAL A 389 -22.75 -12.78 -0.66
CA VAL A 389 -23.85 -12.32 -1.51
C VAL A 389 -23.30 -11.41 -2.60
N GLN A 390 -23.40 -11.84 -3.86
CA GLN A 390 -22.76 -11.19 -5.02
C GLN A 390 -23.17 -9.74 -5.25
N ASN A 391 -24.35 -9.33 -4.80
CA ASN A 391 -24.86 -7.96 -4.94
C ASN A 391 -24.58 -7.06 -3.73
N GLY A 392 -23.64 -7.46 -2.86
CA GLY A 392 -22.94 -6.56 -2.00
C GLY A 392 -23.56 -6.25 -0.65
N THR A 393 -24.51 -7.05 -0.17
CA THR A 393 -25.06 -6.83 1.19
C THR A 393 -24.22 -7.47 2.28
N PHE A 394 -23.45 -8.51 1.96
CA PHE A 394 -22.56 -9.15 2.94
C PHE A 394 -21.25 -9.64 2.32
N PHE A 395 -20.14 -9.10 2.78
CA PHE A 395 -18.79 -9.54 2.42
C PHE A 395 -17.78 -9.18 3.51
N CYS A 396 -16.69 -9.94 3.58
CA CYS A 396 -15.56 -9.63 4.44
C CYS A 396 -14.77 -8.43 3.87
N PRO A 397 -14.71 -7.26 4.55
CA PRO A 397 -14.02 -6.07 4.04
C PRO A 397 -12.49 -6.14 4.16
N TRP A 398 -11.97 -7.12 4.88
CA TRP A 398 -10.59 -7.18 5.33
C TRP A 398 -9.66 -7.74 4.26
N ILE A 399 -8.52 -7.09 4.07
CA ILE A 399 -7.52 -7.47 3.07
C ILE A 399 -6.60 -8.52 3.68
N PHE A 400 -6.50 -9.68 3.05
CA PHE A 400 -5.66 -10.79 3.53
C PHE A 400 -4.19 -10.65 3.16
N GLY A 401 -3.87 -9.75 2.21
CA GLY A 401 -2.53 -9.59 1.67
C GLY A 401 -2.11 -10.75 0.77
N MET A 402 -0.94 -10.63 0.19
CA MET A 402 -0.38 -11.63 -0.73
C MET A 402 -0.32 -13.03 -0.11
N GLN A 403 0.16 -13.12 1.14
CA GLN A 403 0.34 -14.39 1.84
C GLN A 403 -1.00 -15.05 2.16
N GLY A 404 -1.95 -14.26 2.64
CA GLY A 404 -3.28 -14.75 2.98
C GLY A 404 -4.04 -15.23 1.74
N GLU A 405 -3.98 -14.49 0.61
CA GLU A 405 -4.57 -14.95 -0.64
C GLU A 405 -3.89 -16.22 -1.17
N ALA A 406 -2.57 -16.30 -1.06
CA ALA A 406 -1.84 -17.50 -1.47
C ALA A 406 -2.20 -18.71 -0.59
N ALA A 407 -2.44 -18.51 0.71
CA ALA A 407 -2.92 -19.55 1.60
C ALA A 407 -4.32 -20.04 1.23
N LEU A 408 -5.24 -19.14 0.89
CA LEU A 408 -6.59 -19.50 0.41
C LEU A 408 -6.54 -20.31 -0.87
N ASN A 409 -5.60 -20.04 -1.76
CA ASN A 409 -5.49 -20.77 -3.02
C ASN A 409 -4.74 -22.10 -2.91
N PHE A 410 -3.66 -22.17 -2.13
CA PHE A 410 -2.71 -23.28 -2.14
C PHE A 410 -2.28 -23.75 -0.75
N GLY A 411 -3.00 -23.36 0.30
CA GLY A 411 -2.70 -23.75 1.67
C GLY A 411 -1.39 -23.18 2.18
N TYR A 412 -0.79 -23.85 3.14
CA TYR A 412 0.45 -23.44 3.81
C TYR A 412 1.65 -23.32 2.86
N VAL A 413 1.71 -24.20 1.86
CA VAL A 413 2.76 -24.16 0.82
C VAL A 413 2.62 -22.88 0.01
N GLY A 414 1.39 -22.50 -0.37
CA GLY A 414 1.12 -21.25 -1.08
C GLY A 414 1.56 -20.03 -0.28
N PHE A 415 1.29 -20.01 1.03
CA PHE A 415 1.71 -18.94 1.92
C PHE A 415 3.24 -18.69 1.82
N ILE A 416 4.04 -19.76 1.97
CA ILE A 416 5.50 -19.66 1.93
C ILE A 416 6.01 -19.31 0.53
N LEU A 417 5.49 -19.96 -0.52
CA LEU A 417 5.92 -19.76 -1.91
C LEU A 417 5.52 -18.38 -2.47
N SER A 418 4.57 -17.68 -1.85
CA SER A 418 4.23 -16.30 -2.24
C SER A 418 5.44 -15.37 -2.20
N TYR A 419 6.37 -15.58 -1.30
CA TYR A 419 7.62 -14.82 -1.19
C TYR A 419 8.60 -15.07 -2.35
N LEU A 420 8.55 -16.26 -2.98
CA LEU A 420 9.30 -16.53 -4.21
C LEU A 420 8.82 -15.60 -5.34
N PHE A 421 7.50 -15.54 -5.55
CA PHE A 421 6.92 -14.67 -6.58
C PHE A 421 7.16 -13.19 -6.28
N TYR A 422 7.05 -12.80 -5.02
CA TYR A 422 7.37 -11.44 -4.59
C TYR A 422 8.86 -11.10 -4.83
N GLY A 423 9.76 -11.98 -4.49
CA GLY A 423 11.20 -11.82 -4.75
C GLY A 423 11.52 -11.68 -6.25
N LEU A 424 10.87 -12.49 -7.09
CA LEU A 424 10.99 -12.39 -8.56
C LEU A 424 10.45 -11.05 -9.07
N LEU A 425 9.31 -10.58 -8.57
CA LEU A 425 8.75 -9.27 -8.89
C LEU A 425 9.73 -8.14 -8.52
N ILE A 426 10.20 -8.09 -7.27
CA ILE A 426 11.15 -7.06 -6.81
C ILE A 426 12.43 -7.08 -7.67
N ARG A 427 12.92 -8.23 -7.99
CA ARG A 427 14.10 -8.38 -8.86
C ARG A 427 13.84 -7.86 -10.27
N TYR A 428 12.70 -8.17 -10.86
CA TYR A 428 12.30 -7.67 -12.17
C TYR A 428 12.16 -6.13 -12.16
N LEU A 429 11.48 -5.59 -11.16
CA LEU A 429 11.31 -4.15 -10.98
C LEU A 429 12.64 -3.45 -10.76
N LYS A 430 13.53 -4.02 -9.93
CA LYS A 430 14.89 -3.50 -9.74
C LYS A 430 15.65 -3.41 -11.07
N LYS A 431 15.65 -4.48 -11.85
CA LYS A 431 16.30 -4.51 -13.17
C LYS A 431 15.73 -3.45 -14.09
N THR A 432 14.42 -3.26 -14.09
CA THR A 432 13.72 -2.24 -14.89
C THR A 432 14.13 -0.84 -14.45
N ILE A 433 14.10 -0.54 -13.16
CA ILE A 433 14.45 0.78 -12.60
C ILE A 433 15.93 1.09 -12.83
N ASP A 434 16.83 0.17 -12.53
CA ASP A 434 18.29 0.34 -12.72
C ASP A 434 18.65 0.56 -14.21
N SER A 435 17.80 0.12 -15.13
CA SER A 435 17.98 0.35 -16.58
C SER A 435 17.55 1.74 -17.04
N ILE A 436 16.85 2.53 -16.24
CA ILE A 436 16.34 3.85 -16.62
C ILE A 436 17.44 4.90 -16.45
N PRO A 437 17.88 5.59 -17.52
CA PRO A 437 18.85 6.68 -17.41
C PRO A 437 18.27 7.86 -16.60
N PRO A 438 19.11 8.67 -15.93
CA PRO A 438 18.65 9.80 -15.13
C PRO A 438 17.80 10.84 -15.87
N ASN A 439 18.04 10.99 -17.18
CA ASN A 439 17.31 11.94 -18.03
C ASN A 439 16.10 11.34 -18.75
N ASP A 440 15.85 10.05 -18.57
CA ASP A 440 14.73 9.38 -19.22
C ASP A 440 13.39 9.78 -18.57
N THR A 441 12.37 9.99 -19.40
CA THR A 441 11.02 10.36 -18.93
C THR A 441 10.39 9.24 -18.08
N ARG A 442 10.78 7.99 -18.30
CA ARG A 442 10.28 6.83 -17.52
C ARG A 442 10.62 6.92 -16.03
N ILE A 443 11.55 7.79 -15.62
CA ILE A 443 11.88 8.04 -14.20
C ILE A 443 10.64 8.53 -13.42
N TYR A 444 9.66 9.19 -14.07
CA TYR A 444 8.41 9.60 -13.44
C TYR A 444 7.47 8.42 -13.11
N LEU A 445 7.74 7.23 -13.68
CA LEU A 445 7.00 5.99 -13.35
C LEU A 445 7.66 5.19 -12.22
N VAL A 446 8.90 5.49 -11.85
CA VAL A 446 9.61 4.75 -10.78
C VAL A 446 8.84 4.78 -9.46
N PRO A 447 8.28 5.92 -8.99
CA PRO A 447 7.46 5.95 -7.79
C PRO A 447 6.24 5.03 -7.84
N PHE A 448 5.59 4.95 -9.00
CA PHE A 448 4.50 4.02 -9.20
C PHE A 448 4.96 2.55 -9.07
N LEU A 449 6.08 2.18 -9.69
CA LEU A 449 6.63 0.82 -9.59
C LEU A 449 6.98 0.44 -8.14
N ILE A 450 7.49 1.39 -7.37
CA ILE A 450 7.77 1.22 -5.95
C ILE A 450 6.47 1.04 -5.16
N ASN A 451 5.47 1.90 -5.35
CA ASN A 451 4.17 1.77 -4.68
C ASN A 451 3.48 0.45 -5.05
N MET A 452 3.55 0.04 -6.32
CA MET A 452 3.05 -1.27 -6.77
C MET A 452 3.73 -2.43 -6.03
N SER A 453 5.03 -2.33 -5.73
CA SER A 453 5.72 -3.36 -4.96
C SER A 453 5.21 -3.47 -3.53
N ILE A 454 4.88 -2.35 -2.89
CA ILE A 454 4.28 -2.33 -1.55
C ILE A 454 2.86 -2.92 -1.60
N MET A 455 2.06 -2.49 -2.58
CA MET A 455 0.69 -2.98 -2.77
C MET A 455 0.65 -4.47 -3.10
N ALA A 456 1.61 -4.98 -3.88
CA ALA A 456 1.72 -6.40 -4.18
C ALA A 456 1.99 -7.25 -2.94
N TYR A 457 2.58 -6.68 -1.88
CA TYR A 457 2.80 -7.36 -0.60
C TYR A 457 1.61 -7.24 0.36
N LEU A 458 1.10 -6.00 0.55
CA LEU A 458 0.05 -5.70 1.53
C LEU A 458 -1.36 -5.98 1.00
N GLY A 459 -1.57 -5.92 -0.32
CA GLY A 459 -2.84 -6.10 -0.97
C GLY A 459 -3.10 -7.53 -1.42
N ASP A 460 -4.33 -7.80 -1.80
CA ASP A 460 -4.71 -8.97 -2.57
C ASP A 460 -4.69 -8.67 -4.09
N SER A 461 -4.80 -9.71 -4.92
CA SER A 461 -4.69 -9.60 -6.38
C SER A 461 -5.68 -8.60 -6.98
N GLN A 462 -6.91 -8.56 -6.50
CA GLN A 462 -7.93 -7.63 -6.96
C GLN A 462 -7.53 -6.17 -6.67
N LEU A 463 -7.03 -5.90 -5.47
CA LEU A 463 -6.58 -4.57 -5.06
C LEU A 463 -5.36 -4.13 -5.87
N VAL A 464 -4.41 -5.04 -6.11
CA VAL A 464 -3.22 -4.78 -6.96
C VAL A 464 -3.63 -4.37 -8.37
N VAL A 465 -4.59 -5.06 -8.94
CA VAL A 465 -5.12 -4.77 -10.29
C VAL A 465 -5.83 -3.42 -10.34
N PHE A 466 -6.69 -3.11 -9.36
CA PHE A 466 -7.32 -1.79 -9.26
C PHE A 466 -6.29 -0.67 -9.10
N PHE A 467 -5.30 -0.88 -8.25
CA PHE A 467 -4.23 0.09 -8.02
C PHE A 467 -3.41 0.34 -9.31
N PHE A 468 -3.13 -0.72 -10.07
CA PHE A 468 -2.45 -0.61 -11.36
C PHE A 468 -3.23 0.24 -12.36
N VAL A 469 -4.54 0.02 -12.50
CA VAL A 469 -5.38 0.78 -13.42
C VAL A 469 -5.50 2.23 -12.96
N LYS A 470 -5.84 2.44 -11.68
CA LYS A 470 -6.10 3.75 -11.09
C LYS A 470 -4.87 4.67 -11.09
N PHE A 471 -3.73 4.17 -10.65
CA PHE A 471 -2.53 4.99 -10.42
C PHE A 471 -1.40 4.78 -11.42
N GLY A 472 -1.50 3.76 -12.28
CA GLY A 472 -0.46 3.37 -13.22
C GLY A 472 -0.80 3.65 -14.67
N LEU A 473 -1.93 3.14 -15.14
CA LEU A 473 -2.25 3.13 -16.57
C LEU A 473 -2.34 4.54 -17.16
N ILE A 474 -3.10 5.43 -16.55
CA ILE A 474 -3.32 6.78 -17.07
C ILE A 474 -2.06 7.65 -16.98
N PRO A 475 -1.31 7.70 -15.86
CA PRO A 475 0.01 8.33 -15.83
C PRO A 475 0.99 7.75 -16.83
N TYR A 476 0.98 6.41 -17.05
CA TYR A 476 1.81 5.78 -18.08
C TYR A 476 1.49 6.29 -19.48
N VAL A 477 0.21 6.30 -19.87
CA VAL A 477 -0.25 6.81 -21.17
C VAL A 477 0.11 8.29 -21.32
N THR A 478 -0.08 9.10 -20.28
CA THR A 478 0.29 10.53 -20.26
C THR A 478 1.78 10.70 -20.54
N ILE A 479 2.64 9.99 -19.80
CA ILE A 479 4.10 10.07 -19.96
C ILE A 479 4.51 9.59 -21.36
N TRP A 480 3.89 8.54 -21.86
CA TRP A 480 4.15 8.02 -23.21
C TRP A 480 3.80 9.04 -24.29
N MET A 481 2.63 9.70 -24.20
CA MET A 481 2.17 10.69 -25.19
C MET A 481 3.02 11.95 -25.23
N ILE A 482 3.54 12.41 -24.08
CA ILE A 482 4.39 13.62 -24.01
C ILE A 482 5.87 13.33 -24.30
N SER A 483 6.23 12.06 -24.53
CA SER A 483 7.61 11.62 -24.69
C SER A 483 7.95 11.28 -26.14
N GLN A 484 9.21 11.50 -26.51
CA GLN A 484 9.79 11.11 -27.78
C GLN A 484 10.88 10.07 -27.57
N LYS A 485 10.88 8.99 -28.36
CA LYS A 485 11.94 7.98 -28.37
C LYS A 485 13.12 8.44 -29.19
N ILE A 486 14.31 8.42 -28.59
CA ILE A 486 15.57 8.76 -29.27
C ILE A 486 16.46 7.52 -29.23
N LYS A 487 16.91 7.05 -30.40
CA LYS A 487 17.86 5.92 -30.46
C LYS A 487 19.19 6.32 -29.85
N PHE A 488 19.78 5.43 -29.04
CA PHE A 488 21.13 5.59 -28.51
C PHE A 488 22.14 5.59 -29.67
N ARG A 489 22.56 6.75 -30.13
CA ARG A 489 23.80 6.88 -30.93
C ARG A 489 24.97 6.94 -29.96
N LYS A 490 26.02 6.10 -30.26
CA LYS A 490 27.23 5.88 -29.44
C LYS A 490 27.67 7.10 -28.61
N LYS A 491 28.01 6.86 -27.38
CA LYS A 491 28.55 7.65 -26.24
C LYS A 491 29.04 9.12 -26.41
N ALA A 492 29.29 9.62 -27.62
CA ALA A 492 29.92 10.93 -27.81
C ALA A 492 28.98 12.15 -27.78
N GLN A 493 27.67 11.97 -27.86
CA GLN A 493 26.72 13.09 -27.92
C GLN A 493 25.89 13.37 -26.65
N LEU A 494 25.97 12.51 -25.64
CA LEU A 494 25.23 12.69 -24.38
C LEU A 494 25.96 13.54 -23.34
N ALA A 495 27.21 13.90 -23.56
CA ALA A 495 27.97 14.83 -22.71
C ALA A 495 27.71 16.30 -23.06
N ALA A 496 26.96 16.60 -24.14
CA ALA A 496 26.77 17.94 -24.68
C ALA A 496 25.31 18.44 -24.59
N VAL A 497 24.41 17.74 -23.89
CA VAL A 497 23.05 18.17 -23.60
C VAL A 497 22.82 18.11 -22.09
#